data_18e83c2741e1f7b8c61c983b53a7e5e2
#
_entry.id   18e83c2741e1f7b8c61c983b53a7e5e2
#
_cell.length_a   1.000
_cell.length_b   1.000
_cell.length_c   1.000
_cell.angle_alpha   90.00
_cell.angle_beta   90.00
_cell.angle_gamma   90.00
#
_symmetry.space_group_name_H-M   'P 1'
#
loop_
_entity.id
_entity.type
_entity.pdbx_description
1 polymer ?
#
loop_
_entity_poly.entity_id
_entity_poly.type
_entity_poly.pdbx_seq_one_letter_code
_entity_poly.pdbx_strand_id
1 'polypeptide(L)'
;MTAGPGFRPQLGSALAPLRERYAHWLALSSEDVERDREEAAADIRAMQLVLRMERQDPPSWHRAMQAAVTGAASICLDPRSQPGGEWFDAVRDYCVGHIRKVTRRARGAHWVAAQDLPGVTVEVAGTQVRVLLPGRVSELDPRISRLQVGGTDVPVDPEPDAAAEPDAAAELDAVREPDDVREPGPGREPDSGAGPDGVLRVWTPTEPVMTLGKAMAQAGHAGMIAAALLADTDQPALHRWAQDGCPSVVRRSAPDQWAALLDAVSDERRGWAGERLLAVRDAGFTEIAAGTVTAVATVPR
;
A
#
# COMPACT_ATOMS: atom_id res chain seq x y z
N MET A 1 39.73 19.89 7.65
CA MET A 1 38.27 20.13 7.44
C MET A 1 37.56 18.87 7.74
N THR A 2 37.04 18.73 8.97
CA THR A 2 36.23 17.59 9.40
C THR A 2 34.84 17.74 8.80
N ALA A 3 34.43 16.79 7.98
CA ALA A 3 33.04 16.70 7.48
C ALA A 3 32.12 16.66 8.69
N GLY A 4 31.18 17.61 8.78
CA GLY A 4 30.12 17.64 9.78
C GLY A 4 29.28 16.38 9.68
N PRO A 5 28.48 16.04 10.72
CA PRO A 5 27.62 14.86 10.72
C PRO A 5 26.70 14.95 9.51
N GLY A 6 26.93 14.05 8.53
CA GLY A 6 26.19 14.03 7.30
C GLY A 6 24.69 13.87 7.59
N PHE A 7 23.91 14.83 7.13
CA PHE A 7 22.46 14.76 7.08
C PHE A 7 22.11 13.53 6.25
N ARG A 8 21.74 12.42 6.91
CA ARG A 8 21.14 11.29 6.23
C ARG A 8 19.72 11.71 5.85
N PRO A 9 19.38 11.73 4.55
CA PRO A 9 18.02 12.05 4.14
C PRO A 9 17.07 11.08 4.84
N GLN A 10 15.98 11.61 5.38
CA GLN A 10 14.98 10.87 6.10
C GLN A 10 14.23 9.97 5.10
N LEU A 11 14.15 8.66 5.38
CA LEU A 11 13.43 7.71 4.53
C LEU A 11 11.96 8.14 4.42
N GLY A 12 11.40 8.07 3.21
CA GLY A 12 10.00 8.43 2.95
C GLY A 12 9.73 9.94 2.90
N SER A 13 10.76 10.79 2.76
CA SER A 13 10.58 12.25 2.68
C SER A 13 9.69 12.71 1.50
N ALA A 14 9.61 11.95 0.41
CA ALA A 14 8.68 12.21 -0.68
C ALA A 14 7.20 12.10 -0.26
N LEU A 15 6.91 11.45 0.87
CA LEU A 15 5.56 11.27 1.42
C LEU A 15 5.11 12.44 2.32
N ALA A 16 5.94 13.45 2.57
CA ALA A 16 5.57 14.57 3.44
C ALA A 16 4.25 15.27 3.03
N PRO A 17 3.99 15.56 1.73
CA PRO A 17 2.71 16.17 1.34
C PRO A 17 1.51 15.25 1.63
N LEU A 18 1.65 13.94 1.48
CA LEU A 18 0.60 12.98 1.81
C LEU A 18 0.25 13.04 3.30
N ARG A 19 1.24 13.09 4.18
CA ARG A 19 1.04 13.18 5.63
C ARG A 19 0.24 14.44 6.00
N GLU A 20 0.63 15.61 5.48
CA GLU A 20 -0.04 16.87 5.74
C GLU A 20 -1.49 16.84 5.23
N ARG A 21 -1.69 16.34 4.02
CA ARG A 21 -3.00 16.18 3.42
C ARG A 21 -3.87 15.16 4.17
N TYR A 22 -3.30 14.05 4.62
CA TYR A 22 -4.01 13.02 5.35
C TYR A 22 -4.61 13.58 6.65
N ALA A 23 -3.81 14.28 7.47
CA ALA A 23 -4.28 14.90 8.70
C ALA A 23 -5.41 15.91 8.47
N HIS A 24 -5.32 16.72 7.40
CA HIS A 24 -6.39 17.63 6.99
C HIS A 24 -7.65 16.88 6.58
N TRP A 25 -7.49 15.89 5.71
CA TRP A 25 -8.59 15.14 5.12
C TRP A 25 -9.40 14.30 6.11
N LEU A 26 -8.75 13.80 7.16
CA LEU A 26 -9.42 13.11 8.26
C LEU A 26 -10.37 14.04 9.03
N ALA A 27 -10.06 15.33 9.10
CA ALA A 27 -10.89 16.33 9.78
C ALA A 27 -12.10 16.82 8.94
N LEU A 28 -12.16 16.48 7.65
CA LEU A 28 -13.25 16.92 6.77
C LEU A 28 -14.54 16.14 7.03
N SER A 29 -15.68 16.84 6.97
CA SER A 29 -17.00 16.20 6.86
C SER A 29 -17.13 15.45 5.52
N SER A 30 -18.08 14.52 5.40
CA SER A 30 -18.32 13.82 4.13
C SER A 30 -18.67 14.78 2.99
N GLU A 31 -19.39 15.85 3.28
CA GLU A 31 -19.72 16.90 2.30
C GLU A 31 -18.48 17.69 1.86
N ASP A 32 -17.56 17.99 2.77
CA ASP A 32 -16.32 18.67 2.44
C ASP A 32 -15.35 17.75 1.68
N VAL A 33 -15.33 16.45 1.96
CA VAL A 33 -14.60 15.45 1.16
C VAL A 33 -15.09 15.44 -0.29
N GLU A 34 -16.39 15.64 -0.53
CA GLU A 34 -16.93 15.77 -1.89
C GLU A 34 -16.46 17.03 -2.60
N ARG A 35 -16.35 18.14 -1.91
CA ARG A 35 -15.85 19.41 -2.47
C ARG A 35 -14.35 19.40 -2.71
N ASP A 36 -13.59 18.66 -1.90
CA ASP A 36 -12.12 18.54 -1.99
C ASP A 36 -11.65 17.78 -3.26
N ARG A 37 -12.57 17.29 -4.09
CA ARG A 37 -12.23 16.50 -5.30
C ARG A 37 -11.74 17.32 -6.50
N GLU A 38 -11.88 18.64 -6.45
CA GLU A 38 -11.56 19.49 -7.60
C GLU A 38 -10.04 19.58 -7.81
N GLU A 39 -9.57 18.99 -8.88
CA GLU A 39 -8.21 19.13 -9.40
C GLU A 39 -8.29 19.47 -10.89
N ALA A 40 -7.36 20.30 -11.37
CA ALA A 40 -7.26 20.56 -12.80
C ALA A 40 -6.94 19.26 -13.55
N ALA A 41 -7.65 18.97 -14.64
CA ALA A 41 -7.52 17.71 -15.38
C ALA A 41 -6.07 17.41 -15.82
N ALA A 42 -5.28 18.46 -16.08
CA ALA A 42 -3.87 18.33 -16.46
C ALA A 42 -2.96 17.87 -15.28
N ASP A 43 -3.41 18.08 -14.04
CA ASP A 43 -2.62 17.78 -12.84
C ASP A 43 -3.01 16.45 -12.18
N ILE A 44 -4.08 15.80 -12.67
CA ILE A 44 -4.52 14.51 -12.16
C ILE A 44 -3.42 13.46 -12.36
N ARG A 45 -2.92 12.95 -11.24
CA ARG A 45 -1.93 11.86 -11.21
C ARG A 45 -2.56 10.58 -10.68
N ALA A 46 -2.05 9.44 -11.14
CA ALA A 46 -2.46 8.12 -10.66
C ALA A 46 -1.29 7.15 -10.62
N MET A 47 -1.32 6.27 -9.63
CA MET A 47 -0.49 5.07 -9.55
C MET A 47 -1.25 3.92 -10.20
N GLN A 48 -0.66 3.27 -11.19
CA GLN A 48 -1.27 2.12 -11.86
C GLN A 48 -0.85 0.84 -11.16
N LEU A 49 -1.83 0.02 -10.80
CA LEU A 49 -1.64 -1.32 -10.24
C LEU A 49 -2.02 -2.32 -11.34
N VAL A 50 -1.05 -3.03 -11.91
CA VAL A 50 -1.31 -4.02 -12.95
C VAL A 50 -1.30 -5.41 -12.33
N LEU A 51 -2.49 -6.01 -12.21
CA LEU A 51 -2.67 -7.37 -11.70
C LEU A 51 -2.43 -8.36 -12.83
N ARG A 52 -1.53 -9.35 -12.60
CA ARG A 52 -1.37 -10.47 -13.50
C ARG A 52 -2.56 -11.42 -13.36
N MET A 53 -3.27 -11.64 -14.48
CA MET A 53 -4.46 -12.51 -14.51
C MET A 53 -4.35 -13.51 -15.65
N GLU A 54 -3.75 -14.65 -15.37
CA GLU A 54 -3.71 -15.76 -16.33
C GLU A 54 -5.06 -16.51 -16.33
N ARG A 55 -5.39 -17.18 -17.46
CA ARG A 55 -6.69 -17.83 -17.59
C ARG A 55 -6.88 -19.09 -16.75
N GLN A 56 -5.78 -19.83 -16.56
CA GLN A 56 -5.79 -21.14 -15.89
C GLN A 56 -5.40 -21.04 -14.41
N ASP A 57 -4.83 -19.90 -13.98
CA ASP A 57 -4.36 -19.65 -12.62
C ASP A 57 -4.81 -18.24 -12.22
N PRO A 58 -6.06 -18.09 -11.76
CA PRO A 58 -6.56 -16.80 -11.31
C PRO A 58 -5.86 -16.39 -10.00
N PRO A 59 -5.56 -15.09 -9.82
CA PRO A 59 -4.92 -14.62 -8.60
C PRO A 59 -5.83 -14.80 -7.39
N SER A 60 -5.24 -14.98 -6.20
CA SER A 60 -5.94 -14.93 -4.93
C SER A 60 -6.43 -13.50 -4.64
N TRP A 61 -7.65 -13.36 -4.14
CA TRP A 61 -8.25 -12.06 -3.79
C TRP A 61 -7.46 -11.38 -2.66
N HIS A 62 -7.15 -12.10 -1.57
CA HIS A 62 -6.39 -11.57 -0.44
C HIS A 62 -4.95 -11.23 -0.83
N ARG A 63 -4.29 -12.09 -1.58
CA ARG A 63 -2.88 -11.91 -1.98
C ARG A 63 -2.70 -10.78 -2.99
N ALA A 64 -3.69 -10.54 -3.87
CA ALA A 64 -3.67 -9.38 -4.77
C ALA A 64 -3.70 -8.06 -3.98
N MET A 65 -4.50 -7.99 -2.91
CA MET A 65 -4.51 -6.83 -2.03
C MET A 65 -3.20 -6.69 -1.24
N GLN A 66 -2.66 -7.78 -0.69
CA GLN A 66 -1.35 -7.76 -0.03
C GLN A 66 -0.26 -7.23 -0.96
N ALA A 67 -0.18 -7.76 -2.18
CA ALA A 67 0.77 -7.28 -3.19
C ALA A 67 0.57 -5.80 -3.53
N ALA A 68 -0.67 -5.30 -3.54
CA ALA A 68 -0.97 -3.88 -3.75
C ALA A 68 -0.51 -3.01 -2.58
N VAL A 69 -0.70 -3.45 -1.32
CA VAL A 69 -0.20 -2.78 -0.11
C VAL A 69 1.31 -2.66 -0.16
N THR A 70 1.97 -3.82 -0.25
CA THR A 70 3.44 -3.93 -0.27
C THR A 70 4.04 -3.12 -1.41
N GLY A 71 3.53 -3.26 -2.63
CA GLY A 71 4.06 -2.56 -3.79
C GLY A 71 3.86 -1.04 -3.74
N ALA A 72 2.72 -0.57 -3.21
CA ALA A 72 2.46 0.86 -3.07
C ALA A 72 3.35 1.52 -2.00
N ALA A 73 3.68 0.78 -0.92
CA ALA A 73 4.65 1.24 0.07
C ALA A 73 6.08 1.18 -0.47
N SER A 74 6.48 0.03 -1.06
CA SER A 74 7.83 -0.20 -1.56
C SER A 74 8.26 0.81 -2.59
N ILE A 75 7.39 1.19 -3.55
CA ILE A 75 7.76 2.19 -4.57
C ILE A 75 8.04 3.56 -3.96
N CYS A 76 7.37 3.92 -2.85
CA CYS A 76 7.58 5.18 -2.14
C CYS A 76 8.85 5.16 -1.27
N LEU A 77 9.26 3.97 -0.80
CA LEU A 77 10.43 3.76 0.04
C LEU A 77 11.67 3.30 -0.74
N ASP A 78 11.51 3.04 -2.04
CA ASP A 78 12.62 2.68 -2.94
C ASP A 78 13.74 3.73 -2.87
N PRO A 79 15.02 3.35 -2.90
CA PRO A 79 16.14 4.29 -2.96
C PRO A 79 16.02 5.35 -4.06
N ARG A 80 15.42 4.99 -5.21
CA ARG A 80 15.14 5.92 -6.32
C ARG A 80 14.10 6.98 -5.99
N SER A 81 13.24 6.74 -5.00
CA SER A 81 12.22 7.67 -4.49
C SER A 81 12.71 8.54 -3.33
N GLN A 82 13.98 8.41 -2.92
CA GLN A 82 14.57 9.25 -1.88
C GLN A 82 15.19 10.52 -2.47
N PRO A 83 15.50 11.56 -1.67
CA PRO A 83 16.08 12.80 -2.17
C PRO A 83 17.31 12.59 -3.05
N GLY A 84 17.25 13.13 -4.27
CA GLY A 84 18.28 12.94 -5.30
C GLY A 84 18.10 11.70 -6.17
N GLY A 85 17.14 10.83 -5.87
CA GLY A 85 16.79 9.68 -6.71
C GLY A 85 15.88 10.08 -7.89
N GLU A 86 15.92 9.30 -8.95
CA GLU A 86 15.22 9.58 -10.22
C GLU A 86 13.68 9.58 -10.10
N TRP A 87 13.11 8.95 -9.07
CA TRP A 87 11.67 8.84 -8.83
C TRP A 87 11.15 9.82 -7.78
N PHE A 88 12.04 10.54 -7.11
CA PHE A 88 11.69 11.41 -5.97
C PHE A 88 10.59 12.42 -6.32
N ASP A 89 10.79 13.18 -7.39
CA ASP A 89 9.84 14.21 -7.79
C ASP A 89 8.49 13.62 -8.22
N ALA A 90 8.49 12.50 -8.94
CA ALA A 90 7.26 11.83 -9.36
C ALA A 90 6.41 11.35 -8.17
N VAL A 91 7.04 10.75 -7.14
CA VAL A 91 6.36 10.32 -5.92
C VAL A 91 5.89 11.52 -5.09
N ARG A 92 6.74 12.52 -4.89
CA ARG A 92 6.40 13.75 -4.15
C ARG A 92 5.22 14.48 -4.79
N ASP A 93 5.27 14.72 -6.09
CA ASP A 93 4.21 15.43 -6.82
C ASP A 93 2.89 14.66 -6.82
N TYR A 94 2.95 13.33 -6.84
CA TYR A 94 1.77 12.48 -6.67
C TYR A 94 1.14 12.62 -5.28
N CYS A 95 1.97 12.79 -4.23
CA CYS A 95 1.51 12.95 -2.86
C CYS A 95 0.92 14.34 -2.55
N VAL A 96 1.13 15.34 -3.40
CA VAL A 96 0.53 16.68 -3.25
C VAL A 96 -0.99 16.63 -3.51
N GLY A 97 -1.42 15.84 -4.50
CA GLY A 97 -2.84 15.68 -4.87
C GLY A 97 -3.52 14.49 -4.20
N HIS A 98 -4.67 14.11 -4.75
CA HIS A 98 -5.29 12.83 -4.40
C HIS A 98 -4.41 11.68 -4.88
N ILE A 99 -4.07 10.78 -3.99
CA ILE A 99 -3.22 9.62 -4.29
C ILE A 99 -3.97 8.51 -5.03
N ARG A 100 -4.61 8.87 -6.18
CA ARG A 100 -5.45 7.96 -6.96
C ARG A 100 -4.69 6.70 -7.37
N LYS A 101 -5.35 5.55 -7.23
CA LYS A 101 -4.85 4.28 -7.74
C LYS A 101 -5.82 3.70 -8.74
N VAL A 102 -5.30 3.18 -9.85
CA VAL A 102 -6.09 2.55 -10.90
C VAL A 102 -5.60 1.14 -11.10
N THR A 103 -6.46 0.16 -10.82
CA THR A 103 -6.14 -1.24 -11.03
C THR A 103 -6.50 -1.65 -12.44
N ARG A 104 -5.56 -2.32 -13.10
CA ARG A 104 -5.68 -2.87 -14.45
C ARG A 104 -5.29 -4.34 -14.44
N ARG A 105 -5.74 -5.09 -15.45
CA ARG A 105 -5.35 -6.49 -15.63
C ARG A 105 -4.47 -6.67 -16.85
N ALA A 106 -3.47 -7.55 -16.73
CA ALA A 106 -2.60 -7.94 -17.84
C ALA A 106 -2.28 -9.44 -17.80
N ARG A 107 -1.94 -9.99 -18.96
CA ARG A 107 -1.44 -11.37 -19.10
C ARG A 107 -0.54 -11.48 -20.32
N GLY A 108 0.26 -12.56 -20.38
CA GLY A 108 1.13 -12.84 -21.52
C GLY A 108 1.97 -11.64 -21.92
N ALA A 109 2.00 -11.29 -23.23
CA ALA A 109 2.81 -10.19 -23.76
C ALA A 109 2.47 -8.82 -23.12
N HIS A 110 1.23 -8.58 -22.73
CA HIS A 110 0.86 -7.32 -22.06
C HIS A 110 1.45 -7.23 -20.66
N TRP A 111 1.50 -8.35 -19.93
CA TRP A 111 2.18 -8.41 -18.63
C TRP A 111 3.69 -8.17 -18.79
N VAL A 112 4.33 -8.82 -19.77
CA VAL A 112 5.76 -8.61 -20.04
C VAL A 112 6.03 -7.14 -20.38
N ALA A 113 5.23 -6.54 -21.28
CA ALA A 113 5.40 -5.14 -21.66
C ALA A 113 5.23 -4.15 -20.49
N ALA A 114 4.44 -4.49 -19.47
CA ALA A 114 4.30 -3.67 -18.27
C ALA A 114 5.57 -3.70 -17.40
N GLN A 115 6.39 -4.76 -17.47
CA GLN A 115 7.64 -4.87 -16.72
C GLN A 115 8.73 -3.91 -17.19
N ASP A 116 8.69 -3.45 -18.44
CA ASP A 116 9.66 -2.51 -19.00
C ASP A 116 9.44 -1.06 -18.53
N LEU A 117 8.34 -0.79 -17.84
CA LEU A 117 8.03 0.54 -17.34
C LEU A 117 8.57 0.74 -15.92
N PRO A 118 8.94 2.00 -15.54
CA PRO A 118 9.38 2.30 -14.17
C PRO A 118 8.35 1.85 -13.12
N GLY A 119 8.80 1.08 -12.14
CA GLY A 119 7.92 0.53 -11.11
C GLY A 119 8.55 -0.63 -10.35
N VAL A 120 7.76 -1.28 -9.50
CA VAL A 120 8.14 -2.47 -8.73
C VAL A 120 7.15 -3.60 -8.99
N THR A 121 7.62 -4.84 -9.04
CA THR A 121 6.75 -6.02 -9.08
C THR A 121 6.80 -6.71 -7.72
N VAL A 122 5.63 -7.00 -7.19
CA VAL A 122 5.46 -7.75 -5.94
C VAL A 122 4.77 -9.05 -6.27
N GLU A 123 5.28 -10.12 -5.72
CA GLU A 123 4.66 -11.43 -5.75
C GLU A 123 4.35 -11.88 -4.33
N VAL A 124 3.14 -12.38 -4.12
CA VAL A 124 2.68 -12.99 -2.87
C VAL A 124 2.08 -14.34 -3.21
N ALA A 125 2.81 -15.42 -2.88
CA ALA A 125 2.40 -16.80 -3.13
C ALA A 125 1.76 -17.00 -4.52
N GLY A 126 2.50 -16.66 -5.57
CA GLY A 126 2.09 -16.81 -6.97
C GLY A 126 1.23 -15.67 -7.54
N THR A 127 0.64 -14.82 -6.70
CA THR A 127 -0.12 -13.65 -7.17
C THR A 127 0.81 -12.46 -7.39
N GLN A 128 0.86 -11.94 -8.63
CA GLN A 128 1.78 -10.88 -9.03
C GLN A 128 1.06 -9.56 -9.35
N VAL A 129 1.58 -8.47 -8.80
CA VAL A 129 1.14 -7.10 -9.09
C VAL A 129 2.33 -6.23 -9.49
N ARG A 130 2.25 -5.58 -10.65
CA ARG A 130 3.20 -4.54 -11.05
C ARG A 130 2.65 -3.18 -10.60
N VAL A 131 3.34 -2.51 -9.72
CA VAL A 131 3.04 -1.14 -9.29
C VAL A 131 3.94 -0.19 -10.05
N LEU A 132 3.34 0.66 -10.88
CA LEU A 132 4.08 1.60 -11.72
C LEU A 132 4.33 2.92 -10.98
N LEU A 133 5.45 3.55 -11.33
CA LEU A 133 5.75 4.91 -10.89
C LEU A 133 4.56 5.83 -11.18
N PRO A 134 4.04 6.60 -10.20
CA PRO A 134 2.89 7.45 -10.42
C PRO A 134 3.21 8.57 -11.42
N GLY A 135 2.24 8.87 -12.28
CA GLY A 135 2.38 9.89 -13.31
C GLY A 135 1.04 10.53 -13.66
N ARG A 136 1.08 11.53 -14.55
CA ARG A 136 -0.13 12.19 -15.05
C ARG A 136 -0.99 11.22 -15.85
N VAL A 137 -2.30 11.26 -15.62
CA VAL A 137 -3.25 10.42 -16.35
C VAL A 137 -3.29 10.77 -17.83
N SER A 138 -3.07 12.04 -18.17
CA SER A 138 -2.98 12.53 -19.55
C SER A 138 -1.76 12.03 -20.31
N GLU A 139 -0.71 11.58 -19.62
CA GLU A 139 0.57 11.11 -20.17
C GLU A 139 0.77 9.60 -20.03
N LEU A 140 -0.32 8.85 -19.83
CA LEU A 140 -0.27 7.41 -19.58
C LEU A 140 0.32 6.67 -20.79
N ASP A 141 1.34 5.84 -20.55
CA ASP A 141 1.99 5.03 -21.59
C ASP A 141 0.97 4.16 -22.35
N PRO A 142 1.06 4.09 -23.69
CA PRO A 142 0.14 3.29 -24.52
C PRO A 142 0.08 1.80 -24.15
N ARG A 143 1.14 1.23 -23.58
CA ARG A 143 1.16 -0.16 -23.09
C ARG A 143 0.21 -0.35 -21.92
N ILE A 144 -0.01 0.69 -21.12
CA ILE A 144 -0.87 0.67 -19.94
C ILE A 144 -2.27 1.16 -20.28
N SER A 145 -2.43 2.24 -21.07
CA SER A 145 -3.74 2.81 -21.40
C SER A 145 -4.68 1.81 -22.09
N ARG A 146 -4.13 0.86 -22.84
CA ARG A 146 -4.89 -0.22 -23.51
C ARG A 146 -5.30 -1.37 -22.60
N LEU A 147 -4.74 -1.47 -21.37
CA LEU A 147 -5.11 -2.50 -20.43
C LEU A 147 -6.50 -2.22 -19.85
N GLN A 148 -7.29 -3.26 -19.63
CA GLN A 148 -8.62 -3.13 -19.07
C GLN A 148 -8.57 -2.77 -17.59
N VAL A 149 -9.35 -1.77 -17.20
CA VAL A 149 -9.57 -1.37 -15.80
C VAL A 149 -10.58 -2.31 -15.12
N GLY A 150 -11.60 -2.77 -15.83
CA GLY A 150 -12.58 -3.72 -15.32
C GLY A 150 -12.20 -5.19 -15.50
N GLY A 151 -13.01 -6.08 -14.90
CA GLY A 151 -12.84 -7.53 -15.02
C GLY A 151 -11.62 -8.06 -14.27
N THR A 152 -11.28 -7.41 -13.16
CA THR A 152 -10.28 -7.89 -12.17
C THR A 152 -10.90 -8.77 -11.11
N ASP A 153 -12.24 -8.94 -11.14
CA ASP A 153 -12.95 -9.67 -10.10
C ASP A 153 -12.65 -11.16 -10.15
N VAL A 154 -12.27 -11.67 -8.99
CA VAL A 154 -12.13 -13.09 -8.69
C VAL A 154 -12.95 -13.39 -7.45
N PRO A 155 -13.40 -14.65 -7.26
CA PRO A 155 -14.04 -15.04 -6.01
C PRO A 155 -13.14 -14.73 -4.81
N VAL A 156 -13.74 -14.31 -3.70
CA VAL A 156 -13.01 -14.18 -2.44
C VAL A 156 -12.61 -15.58 -1.99
N ASP A 157 -11.32 -15.83 -1.95
CA ASP A 157 -10.77 -17.07 -1.43
C ASP A 157 -10.91 -17.13 0.11
N PRO A 158 -10.93 -18.33 0.71
CA PRO A 158 -10.85 -18.45 2.16
C PRO A 158 -9.65 -17.68 2.70
N GLU A 159 -9.82 -17.06 3.86
CA GLU A 159 -8.66 -16.43 4.52
C GLU A 159 -7.58 -17.48 4.74
N PRO A 160 -6.31 -17.16 4.45
CA PRO A 160 -5.22 -18.04 4.82
C PRO A 160 -5.26 -18.27 6.33
N ASP A 161 -5.18 -19.52 6.78
CA ASP A 161 -5.09 -19.83 8.20
C ASP A 161 -3.92 -19.05 8.81
N ALA A 162 -4.16 -18.38 9.92
CA ALA A 162 -3.11 -17.62 10.63
C ALA A 162 -1.90 -18.50 11.04
N ALA A 163 -2.10 -19.84 11.11
CA ALA A 163 -1.06 -20.85 11.36
C ALA A 163 -0.36 -21.33 10.08
N ALA A 164 -0.88 -21.01 8.90
CA ALA A 164 -0.34 -21.42 7.59
C ALA A 164 0.31 -20.25 6.84
N GLU A 165 0.44 -19.07 7.46
CA GLU A 165 1.21 -17.98 6.86
C GLU A 165 2.69 -18.42 6.88
N PRO A 166 3.31 -18.64 5.70
CA PRO A 166 4.75 -18.75 5.65
C PRO A 166 5.31 -17.44 6.23
N ASP A 167 6.39 -17.55 6.97
CA ASP A 167 7.14 -16.41 7.45
C ASP A 167 7.37 -15.48 6.24
N ALA A 168 6.70 -14.32 6.20
CA ALA A 168 6.77 -13.41 5.04
C ALA A 168 8.22 -12.97 4.75
N ALA A 169 9.12 -13.14 5.73
CA ALA A 169 10.56 -12.99 5.58
C ALA A 169 11.19 -14.15 4.78
N ALA A 170 10.67 -15.37 4.87
CA ALA A 170 11.26 -16.53 4.20
C ALA A 170 10.95 -16.61 2.71
N GLU A 171 9.81 -16.08 2.24
CA GLU A 171 9.49 -16.03 0.79
C GLU A 171 10.26 -14.92 0.04
N LEU A 172 10.70 -13.88 0.73
CA LEU A 172 11.52 -12.81 0.14
C LEU A 172 12.98 -13.21 -0.06
N ASP A 173 13.49 -14.20 0.70
CA ASP A 173 14.84 -14.73 0.52
C ASP A 173 15.01 -15.57 -0.77
N ALA A 174 13.92 -16.05 -1.38
CA ALA A 174 13.97 -16.80 -2.64
C ALA A 174 14.31 -15.94 -3.88
N VAL A 175 14.36 -14.61 -3.75
CA VAL A 175 14.69 -13.66 -4.84
C VAL A 175 16.08 -13.02 -4.64
N ARG A 176 16.79 -13.35 -3.57
CA ARG A 176 18.18 -12.90 -3.35
C ARG A 176 19.17 -13.89 -3.99
N GLU A 177 20.09 -13.35 -4.75
CA GLU A 177 21.30 -14.07 -5.22
C GLU A 177 22.09 -14.65 -4.04
N PRO A 178 22.73 -15.83 -4.20
CA PRO A 178 23.29 -16.61 -3.07
C PRO A 178 24.70 -16.15 -2.69
N ASP A 179 24.88 -14.95 -2.13
CA ASP A 179 26.14 -14.53 -1.51
C ASP A 179 25.89 -13.55 -0.35
N ASP A 180 25.32 -14.03 0.75
CA ASP A 180 25.65 -13.51 2.09
C ASP A 180 25.07 -14.42 3.20
N VAL A 181 25.89 -15.30 3.74
CA VAL A 181 25.54 -16.21 4.84
C VAL A 181 25.72 -15.46 6.15
N ARG A 182 24.64 -15.11 6.84
CA ARG A 182 24.66 -14.67 8.25
C ARG A 182 23.97 -15.70 9.13
N GLU A 183 24.68 -16.14 10.17
CA GLU A 183 24.21 -17.11 11.17
C GLU A 183 23.06 -16.54 12.05
N PRO A 184 22.10 -17.38 12.49
CA PRO A 184 20.99 -16.97 13.34
C PRO A 184 21.43 -16.80 14.80
N GLY A 185 21.11 -15.65 15.40
CA GLY A 185 21.29 -15.36 16.82
C GLY A 185 20.18 -15.98 17.70
N PRO A 186 20.40 -16.16 19.02
CA PRO A 186 19.57 -16.99 19.90
C PRO A 186 18.23 -16.36 20.29
N GLY A 187 17.25 -17.24 20.43
CA GLY A 187 15.82 -17.09 20.63
C GLY A 187 15.31 -16.04 21.62
N ARG A 188 14.18 -15.46 21.24
CA ARG A 188 13.31 -14.64 22.09
C ARG A 188 11.98 -15.38 22.25
N GLU A 189 11.52 -15.53 23.50
CA GLU A 189 10.26 -16.18 23.83
C GLU A 189 9.03 -15.40 23.32
N PRO A 190 7.89 -16.05 22.98
CA PRO A 190 6.72 -15.38 22.42
C PRO A 190 5.91 -14.70 23.54
N ASP A 191 5.71 -13.39 23.41
CA ASP A 191 4.79 -12.64 24.26
C ASP A 191 3.38 -12.61 23.63
N SER A 192 2.39 -12.67 24.49
CA SER A 192 0.97 -12.88 24.22
C SER A 192 0.29 -11.75 23.45
N GLY A 193 -0.34 -12.03 22.32
CA GLY A 193 -1.46 -11.28 21.75
C GLY A 193 -1.15 -10.21 20.69
N ALA A 194 0.09 -9.79 20.49
CA ALA A 194 0.50 -8.99 19.35
C ALA A 194 1.12 -9.94 18.30
N GLY A 195 0.56 -9.97 17.09
CA GLY A 195 1.21 -10.71 16.00
C GLY A 195 2.60 -10.17 15.68
N PRO A 196 3.39 -10.80 14.81
CA PRO A 196 4.79 -10.50 14.62
C PRO A 196 5.03 -9.00 14.43
N ASP A 197 5.87 -8.40 15.28
CA ASP A 197 6.33 -7.02 15.15
C ASP A 197 6.92 -6.85 13.75
N GLY A 198 6.42 -5.87 12.98
CA GLY A 198 6.97 -5.56 11.65
C GLY A 198 6.00 -5.74 10.47
N VAL A 199 4.82 -6.32 10.65
CA VAL A 199 3.84 -6.55 9.57
C VAL A 199 2.70 -5.53 9.61
N LEU A 200 2.41 -4.88 8.48
CA LEU A 200 1.22 -4.02 8.32
C LEU A 200 -0.02 -4.89 8.17
N ARG A 201 -0.97 -4.79 9.11
CA ARG A 201 -2.25 -5.52 9.03
C ARG A 201 -3.33 -4.59 8.54
N VAL A 202 -4.02 -5.00 7.46
CA VAL A 202 -5.10 -4.23 6.84
C VAL A 202 -6.39 -5.03 6.92
N TRP A 203 -7.43 -4.44 7.49
CA TRP A 203 -8.79 -4.97 7.51
C TRP A 203 -9.65 -4.21 6.52
N THR A 204 -10.46 -4.95 5.77
CA THR A 204 -11.47 -4.42 4.86
C THR A 204 -12.85 -4.92 5.27
N PRO A 205 -13.93 -4.13 5.08
CA PRO A 205 -15.27 -4.57 5.40
C PRO A 205 -15.77 -5.64 4.43
N THR A 206 -16.77 -6.39 4.87
CA THR A 206 -17.59 -7.23 3.97
C THR A 206 -18.63 -6.40 3.22
N GLU A 207 -19.07 -5.30 3.80
CA GLU A 207 -19.99 -4.31 3.21
C GLU A 207 -19.46 -2.88 3.43
N PRO A 208 -19.54 -1.98 2.42
CA PRO A 208 -20.04 -2.25 1.06
C PRO A 208 -19.12 -3.18 0.27
N VAL A 209 -19.71 -3.99 -0.61
CA VAL A 209 -18.94 -4.87 -1.50
C VAL A 209 -18.12 -4.02 -2.46
N MET A 210 -16.83 -4.29 -2.51
CA MET A 210 -15.91 -3.66 -3.46
C MET A 210 -15.45 -4.66 -4.50
N THR A 211 -15.33 -4.23 -5.76
CA THR A 211 -14.59 -4.99 -6.77
C THR A 211 -13.16 -5.21 -6.30
N LEU A 212 -12.50 -6.30 -6.72
CA LEU A 212 -11.09 -6.54 -6.36
C LEU A 212 -10.21 -5.36 -6.74
N GLY A 213 -10.42 -4.76 -7.92
CA GLY A 213 -9.66 -3.59 -8.35
C GLY A 213 -9.79 -2.40 -7.41
N LYS A 214 -10.99 -2.16 -6.89
CA LYS A 214 -11.26 -1.12 -5.88
C LYS A 214 -10.62 -1.49 -4.54
N ALA A 215 -10.78 -2.73 -4.09
CA ALA A 215 -10.20 -3.22 -2.84
C ALA A 215 -8.65 -3.12 -2.85
N MET A 216 -8.00 -3.48 -3.96
CA MET A 216 -6.55 -3.30 -4.15
C MET A 216 -6.13 -1.83 -4.06
N ALA A 217 -6.90 -0.91 -4.64
CA ALA A 217 -6.61 0.52 -4.55
C ALA A 217 -6.70 1.01 -3.10
N GLN A 218 -7.73 0.61 -2.36
CA GLN A 218 -7.91 0.98 -0.94
C GLN A 218 -6.82 0.37 -0.05
N ALA A 219 -6.50 -0.90 -0.25
CA ALA A 219 -5.39 -1.55 0.44
C ALA A 219 -4.04 -0.86 0.16
N GLY A 220 -3.78 -0.51 -1.11
CA GLY A 220 -2.60 0.27 -1.50
C GLY A 220 -2.54 1.68 -0.87
N HIS A 221 -3.70 2.32 -0.59
CA HIS A 221 -3.74 3.56 0.19
C HIS A 221 -3.24 3.32 1.61
N ALA A 222 -3.68 2.24 2.27
CA ALA A 222 -3.24 1.91 3.62
C ALA A 222 -1.70 1.77 3.70
N GLY A 223 -1.07 1.09 2.73
CA GLY A 223 0.39 0.96 2.67
C GLY A 223 1.12 2.30 2.56
N MET A 224 0.67 3.19 1.68
CA MET A 224 1.28 4.51 1.53
C MET A 224 1.08 5.41 2.75
N ILE A 225 -0.13 5.41 3.33
CA ILE A 225 -0.43 6.21 4.53
C ILE A 225 0.41 5.70 5.71
N ALA A 226 0.53 4.38 5.89
CA ALA A 226 1.39 3.79 6.91
C ALA A 226 2.84 4.26 6.76
N ALA A 227 3.40 4.21 5.54
CA ALA A 227 4.74 4.71 5.26
C ALA A 227 4.89 6.21 5.58
N ALA A 228 3.90 7.03 5.21
CA ALA A 228 3.90 8.47 5.46
C ALA A 228 3.86 8.80 6.96
N LEU A 229 3.03 8.10 7.74
CA LEU A 229 2.92 8.28 9.18
C LEU A 229 4.18 7.81 9.92
N LEU A 230 4.72 6.65 9.56
CA LEU A 230 5.98 6.16 10.12
C LEU A 230 7.16 7.08 9.78
N ALA A 231 7.20 7.64 8.59
CA ALA A 231 8.25 8.59 8.19
C ALA A 231 8.33 9.81 9.11
N ASP A 232 7.22 10.19 9.73
CA ASP A 232 7.14 11.30 10.68
C ASP A 232 7.36 10.87 12.14
N THR A 233 6.78 9.74 12.53
CA THR A 233 6.64 9.39 13.94
C THR A 233 7.63 8.33 14.41
N ASP A 234 8.12 7.45 13.52
CA ASP A 234 9.00 6.33 13.89
C ASP A 234 9.88 5.87 12.71
N GLN A 235 10.94 6.62 12.45
CA GLN A 235 11.91 6.28 11.41
C GLN A 235 12.57 4.90 11.60
N PRO A 236 12.92 4.46 12.84
CA PRO A 236 13.44 3.12 13.04
C PRO A 236 12.46 2.01 12.61
N ALA A 237 11.17 2.12 12.94
CA ALA A 237 10.17 1.15 12.49
C ALA A 237 10.01 1.18 10.96
N LEU A 238 9.98 2.38 10.36
CA LEU A 238 9.94 2.53 8.90
C LEU A 238 11.12 1.84 8.21
N HIS A 239 12.33 2.01 8.73
CA HIS A 239 13.53 1.39 8.14
C HIS A 239 13.47 -0.13 8.25
N ARG A 240 13.07 -0.69 9.42
CA ARG A 240 12.90 -2.14 9.57
C ARG A 240 11.87 -2.67 8.57
N TRP A 241 10.68 -2.07 8.55
CA TRP A 241 9.61 -2.48 7.66
C TRP A 241 10.01 -2.41 6.17
N ALA A 242 10.73 -1.35 5.76
CA ALA A 242 11.24 -1.21 4.40
C ALA A 242 12.33 -2.24 4.06
N GLN A 243 13.24 -2.54 5.00
CA GLN A 243 14.29 -3.56 4.83
C GLN A 243 13.72 -4.96 4.68
N ASP A 244 12.60 -5.24 5.37
CA ASP A 244 11.88 -6.51 5.29
C ASP A 244 10.94 -6.59 4.07
N GLY A 245 10.99 -5.60 3.14
CA GLY A 245 10.20 -5.56 1.92
C GLY A 245 8.76 -5.11 2.10
N CYS A 246 8.45 -4.37 3.16
CA CYS A 246 7.11 -3.86 3.50
C CYS A 246 6.06 -4.98 3.66
N PRO A 247 6.32 -6.01 4.50
CA PRO A 247 5.39 -7.12 4.66
C PRO A 247 4.02 -6.64 5.13
N SER A 248 2.97 -7.25 4.57
CA SER A 248 1.59 -6.91 4.88
C SER A 248 0.68 -8.13 4.89
N VAL A 249 -0.40 -8.04 5.64
CA VAL A 249 -1.48 -9.03 5.68
C VAL A 249 -2.80 -8.31 5.50
N VAL A 250 -3.67 -8.83 4.65
CA VAL A 250 -5.01 -8.29 4.43
C VAL A 250 -6.06 -9.30 4.89
N ARG A 251 -7.06 -8.82 5.62
CA ARG A 251 -8.17 -9.62 6.16
C ARG A 251 -9.50 -8.95 5.84
N ARG A 252 -10.54 -9.75 5.69
CA ARG A 252 -11.92 -9.26 5.70
C ARG A 252 -12.45 -9.32 7.13
N SER A 253 -12.93 -8.20 7.63
CA SER A 253 -13.50 -8.14 8.98
C SER A 253 -14.94 -8.67 8.99
N ALA A 254 -15.26 -9.50 9.98
CA ALA A 254 -16.66 -9.74 10.33
C ALA A 254 -17.35 -8.42 10.74
N PRO A 255 -18.70 -8.30 10.60
CA PRO A 255 -19.39 -7.04 10.88
C PRO A 255 -19.13 -6.48 12.29
N ASP A 256 -19.12 -7.30 13.33
CA ASP A 256 -18.86 -6.88 14.70
C ASP A 256 -17.43 -6.39 14.89
N GLN A 257 -16.46 -7.09 14.31
CA GLN A 257 -15.06 -6.66 14.31
C GLN A 257 -14.88 -5.34 13.53
N TRP A 258 -15.56 -5.20 12.40
CA TRP A 258 -15.52 -3.97 11.62
C TRP A 258 -16.09 -2.78 12.39
N ALA A 259 -17.22 -2.98 13.10
CA ALA A 259 -17.80 -1.95 13.96
C ALA A 259 -16.84 -1.52 15.08
N ALA A 260 -16.15 -2.47 15.71
CA ALA A 260 -15.14 -2.16 16.73
C ALA A 260 -13.93 -1.39 16.15
N LEU A 261 -13.48 -1.74 14.94
CA LEU A 261 -12.41 -1.01 14.25
C LEU A 261 -12.83 0.42 13.90
N LEU A 262 -14.07 0.62 13.43
CA LEU A 262 -14.61 1.96 13.14
C LEU A 262 -14.70 2.82 14.41
N ASP A 263 -15.12 2.24 15.54
CA ASP A 263 -15.13 2.95 16.83
C ASP A 263 -13.72 3.35 17.26
N ALA A 264 -12.75 2.44 17.14
CA ALA A 264 -11.35 2.70 17.49
C ALA A 264 -10.70 3.80 16.64
N VAL A 265 -11.08 3.96 15.36
CA VAL A 265 -10.58 5.02 14.46
C VAL A 265 -11.47 6.25 14.40
N SER A 266 -12.57 6.29 15.16
CA SER A 266 -13.48 7.45 15.23
C SER A 266 -12.79 8.70 15.82
N ASP A 267 -11.84 8.49 16.74
CA ASP A 267 -10.85 9.46 17.18
C ASP A 267 -9.47 9.03 16.68
N GLU A 268 -9.07 9.58 15.55
CA GLU A 268 -7.85 9.19 14.84
C GLU A 268 -6.57 9.45 15.64
N ARG A 269 -6.54 10.51 16.44
CA ARG A 269 -5.39 10.79 17.32
C ARG A 269 -5.26 9.73 18.39
N ARG A 270 -6.39 9.31 18.95
CA ARG A 270 -6.42 8.24 19.96
C ARG A 270 -6.08 6.89 19.35
N GLY A 271 -6.63 6.57 18.19
CA GLY A 271 -6.32 5.33 17.44
C GLY A 271 -4.85 5.23 17.10
N TRP A 272 -4.25 6.32 16.59
CA TRP A 272 -2.82 6.33 16.29
C TRP A 272 -1.94 6.24 17.54
N ALA A 273 -2.22 7.05 18.58
CA ALA A 273 -1.40 7.08 19.79
C ALA A 273 -1.45 5.77 20.60
N GLY A 274 -2.62 5.09 20.61
CA GLY A 274 -2.80 3.82 21.34
C GLY A 274 -2.29 2.61 20.55
N GLU A 275 -2.93 2.32 19.43
CA GLU A 275 -2.76 1.07 18.69
C GLU A 275 -2.10 1.23 17.32
N ARG A 276 -1.66 2.44 16.96
CA ARG A 276 -1.16 2.80 15.62
C ARG A 276 -2.15 2.45 14.51
N LEU A 277 -3.43 2.67 14.78
CA LEU A 277 -4.49 2.49 13.79
C LEU A 277 -4.53 3.68 12.84
N LEU A 278 -4.73 3.39 11.57
CA LEU A 278 -5.07 4.37 10.54
C LEU A 278 -6.34 3.95 9.81
N ALA A 279 -7.11 4.92 9.31
CA ALA A 279 -8.28 4.71 8.49
C ALA A 279 -8.01 5.15 7.04
N VAL A 280 -8.55 4.39 6.09
CA VAL A 280 -8.61 4.79 4.68
C VAL A 280 -10.04 5.18 4.38
N ARG A 281 -10.28 6.46 4.05
CA ARG A 281 -11.59 6.97 3.66
C ARG A 281 -11.64 7.13 2.14
N ASP A 282 -12.75 6.72 1.53
CA ASP A 282 -12.95 6.91 0.10
C ASP A 282 -13.27 8.38 -0.24
N ALA A 283 -12.70 8.87 -1.33
CA ALA A 283 -13.01 10.22 -1.80
C ALA A 283 -14.31 10.31 -2.63
N GLY A 284 -14.98 9.17 -2.88
CA GLY A 284 -16.24 9.11 -3.63
C GLY A 284 -16.08 9.30 -5.13
N PHE A 285 -14.96 8.94 -5.72
CA PHE A 285 -14.75 8.99 -7.17
C PHE A 285 -15.43 7.85 -7.94
N THR A 286 -15.86 6.80 -7.23
CA THR A 286 -16.42 5.57 -7.82
C THR A 286 -17.73 5.18 -7.11
N GLU A 287 -18.01 3.88 -7.03
CA GLU A 287 -19.23 3.32 -6.43
C GLU A 287 -19.36 3.51 -4.91
N ILE A 288 -18.31 3.92 -4.23
CA ILE A 288 -18.30 4.12 -2.77
C ILE A 288 -18.56 5.60 -2.45
N ALA A 289 -19.46 5.86 -1.49
CA ALA A 289 -19.75 7.21 -1.05
C ALA A 289 -18.54 7.89 -0.42
N ALA A 290 -18.41 9.21 -0.66
CA ALA A 290 -17.34 10.02 -0.09
C ALA A 290 -17.32 9.95 1.43
N GLY A 291 -16.13 9.86 2.01
CA GLY A 291 -15.94 9.76 3.46
C GLY A 291 -16.15 8.36 4.06
N THR A 292 -16.63 7.37 3.28
CA THR A 292 -16.75 5.99 3.76
C THR A 292 -15.38 5.42 4.10
N VAL A 293 -15.23 4.85 5.30
CA VAL A 293 -14.03 4.09 5.68
C VAL A 293 -14.05 2.75 4.95
N THR A 294 -13.04 2.48 4.15
CA THR A 294 -12.92 1.30 3.28
C THR A 294 -11.80 0.35 3.69
N ALA A 295 -10.88 0.81 4.51
CA ALA A 295 -9.89 -0.03 5.18
C ALA A 295 -9.47 0.61 6.51
N VAL A 296 -9.11 -0.23 7.46
CA VAL A 296 -8.43 0.16 8.70
C VAL A 296 -7.14 -0.65 8.76
N ALA A 297 -6.05 -0.06 9.21
CA ALA A 297 -4.80 -0.79 9.33
C ALA A 297 -4.09 -0.52 10.66
N THR A 298 -3.44 -1.58 11.21
CA THR A 298 -2.47 -1.46 12.30
C THR A 298 -1.08 -1.41 11.70
N VAL A 299 -0.34 -0.36 12.06
CA VAL A 299 0.97 -0.06 11.49
C VAL A 299 2.08 -0.70 12.31
N PRO A 300 3.19 -1.22 11.69
CA PRO A 300 4.31 -1.84 12.37
C PRO A 300 4.93 -0.98 13.48
N ARG A 301 5.48 -1.65 14.49
CA ARG A 301 6.21 -1.02 15.60
C ARG A 301 7.71 -1.25 15.50
#